data_6c80147a56002ec31a4722ecc2e34a66
#
_entry.id   6c80147a56002ec31a4722ecc2e34a66
#
_cell.length_a   1.000
_cell.length_b   1.000
_cell.length_c   1.000
_cell.angle_alpha   90.00
_cell.angle_beta   90.00
_cell.angle_gamma   90.00
#
_symmetry.space_group_name_H-M   'P 1'
#
loop_
_entity.id
_entity.type
_entity.pdbx_description
1 polymer ?
#
loop_
_entity_poly.entity_id
_entity_poly.type
_entity_poly.pdbx_seq_one_letter_code
_entity_poly.pdbx_strand_id
1 'polypeptide(L)'
;LQKVSAREDELIRDPKEQQVQQIFSQRSAELAAKLQDPAAALTADRARASREVAALKASDAPVFDIYAADRALSNLPRNLESARAFWTQAKAEADAKSRPLNGMPPHAQQFAGDPAGDEHARHEFEISRRNFLALVFCLMVGTAALPHILIRYYTVPSVKEVRQSVTWSLLFIVLVYITAPALAVLVKYEVFTLVVGTPFSQLPDWITAWNKVDPSLLSAVDVNRDGILQLNELSIGGDIIMLAAPAIGGLPYVVSGLVAAGGLAAALSTADGLLLTISSALSHDVYYKMIDPNASTARRVTLSKVLLLVVALGAAYVASRKPADILFLVSAAFSFAAAAFFPALTLGIFWKRATGLAASLGMVAGLGTTLVYMVLTQPWMRSLFGVTRPIELWWGIQPISAGVFGVPVGFAVIVVVSLLTRRPGPQVMDLVNHVRYPGALPHSPEKRQLGAPWTGGL
;
A
#
# COMPACT_ATOMS: atom_id res chain seq x y z
N LEU A 1 9.79 19.70 16.68
CA LEU A 1 9.95 18.39 17.33
C LEU A 1 9.69 18.48 18.84
N GLN A 2 10.49 19.22 19.62
CA GLN A 2 10.32 19.33 21.08
C GLN A 2 8.89 19.72 21.52
N LYS A 3 8.24 20.65 20.80
CA LYS A 3 6.85 21.05 21.10
C LYS A 3 5.85 19.91 20.85
N VAL A 4 6.07 19.09 19.83
CA VAL A 4 5.21 17.92 19.56
C VAL A 4 5.38 16.90 20.67
N SER A 5 6.61 16.54 21.04
CA SER A 5 6.86 15.59 22.13
C SER A 5 6.31 16.07 23.48
N ALA A 6 6.46 17.36 23.81
CA ALA A 6 5.88 17.92 25.02
C ALA A 6 4.33 17.81 25.01
N ARG A 7 3.70 18.06 23.87
CA ARG A 7 2.24 17.94 23.76
C ARG A 7 1.78 16.48 23.81
N GLU A 8 2.54 15.54 23.26
CA GLU A 8 2.27 14.11 23.41
C GLU A 8 2.29 13.68 24.87
N ASP A 9 3.31 14.12 25.63
CA ASP A 9 3.41 13.83 27.07
C ASP A 9 2.23 14.40 27.87
N GLU A 10 1.73 15.59 27.49
CA GLU A 10 0.51 16.17 28.08
C GLU A 10 -0.72 15.29 27.77
N LEU A 11 -0.93 14.92 26.50
CA LEU A 11 -2.07 14.11 26.07
C LEU A 11 -2.07 12.72 26.73
N ILE A 12 -0.92 12.08 26.88
CA ILE A 12 -0.81 10.78 27.56
C ILE A 12 -1.26 10.87 29.03
N ARG A 13 -1.01 12.01 29.67
CA ARG A 13 -1.35 12.23 31.10
C ARG A 13 -2.74 12.84 31.30
N ASP A 14 -3.40 13.26 30.25
CA ASP A 14 -4.72 13.90 30.35
C ASP A 14 -5.78 12.90 30.84
N PRO A 15 -6.48 13.18 31.97
CA PRO A 15 -7.52 12.30 32.49
C PRO A 15 -8.68 12.05 31.51
N LYS A 16 -9.00 13.04 30.66
CA LYS A 16 -10.07 12.90 29.66
C LYS A 16 -9.68 11.93 28.54
N GLU A 17 -8.44 12.03 28.04
CA GLU A 17 -7.91 11.05 27.09
C GLU A 17 -7.92 9.63 27.68
N GLN A 18 -7.51 9.48 28.96
CA GLN A 18 -7.54 8.19 29.65
C GLN A 18 -8.96 7.64 29.81
N GLN A 19 -9.95 8.51 30.06
CA GLN A 19 -11.35 8.10 30.13
C GLN A 19 -11.81 7.54 28.76
N VAL A 20 -11.50 8.20 27.67
CA VAL A 20 -11.85 7.74 26.31
C VAL A 20 -11.14 6.41 26.01
N GLN A 21 -9.87 6.28 26.38
CA GLN A 21 -9.11 5.01 26.23
C GLN A 21 -9.78 3.87 27.00
N GLN A 22 -10.29 4.11 28.23
CA GLN A 22 -11.02 3.12 29.01
C GLN A 22 -12.31 2.69 28.32
N ILE A 23 -13.08 3.63 27.73
CA ILE A 23 -14.31 3.31 26.97
C ILE A 23 -13.97 2.42 25.77
N PHE A 24 -12.91 2.73 25.02
CA PHE A 24 -12.47 1.88 23.90
C PHE A 24 -11.95 0.52 24.36
N SER A 25 -11.30 0.43 25.51
CA SER A 25 -10.88 -0.85 26.10
C SER A 25 -12.09 -1.73 26.45
N GLN A 26 -13.13 -1.16 27.06
CA GLN A 26 -14.39 -1.86 27.33
C GLN A 26 -15.06 -2.33 26.03
N ARG A 27 -15.11 -1.46 25.02
CA ARG A 27 -15.65 -1.80 23.70
C ARG A 27 -14.87 -2.93 23.02
N SER A 28 -13.54 -2.93 23.15
CA SER A 28 -12.70 -4.02 22.64
C SER A 28 -13.02 -5.36 23.35
N ALA A 29 -13.21 -5.34 24.68
CA ALA A 29 -13.58 -6.52 25.44
C ALA A 29 -14.98 -7.06 25.05
N GLU A 30 -15.96 -6.17 24.83
CA GLU A 30 -17.28 -6.55 24.31
C GLU A 30 -17.19 -7.20 22.93
N LEU A 31 -16.38 -6.64 22.02
CA LEU A 31 -16.17 -7.20 20.68
C LEU A 31 -15.43 -8.53 20.74
N ALA A 32 -14.50 -8.70 21.67
CA ALA A 32 -13.85 -9.97 21.93
C ALA A 32 -14.85 -11.06 22.40
N ALA A 33 -15.78 -10.69 23.28
CA ALA A 33 -16.84 -11.60 23.72
C ALA A 33 -17.78 -12.00 22.55
N LYS A 34 -18.14 -11.05 21.67
CA LYS A 34 -18.93 -11.35 20.46
C LYS A 34 -18.21 -12.31 19.51
N LEU A 35 -16.88 -12.23 19.43
CA LEU A 35 -16.07 -13.10 18.60
C LEU A 35 -15.92 -14.53 19.17
N GLN A 36 -16.19 -14.74 20.47
CA GLN A 36 -16.24 -16.10 21.06
C GLN A 36 -17.44 -16.90 20.57
N ASP A 37 -18.63 -16.27 20.52
CA ASP A 37 -19.85 -16.89 19.96
C ASP A 37 -20.51 -15.92 18.94
N PRO A 38 -20.00 -15.88 17.70
CA PRO A 38 -20.49 -14.95 16.71
C PRO A 38 -21.91 -15.22 16.24
N ALA A 39 -22.41 -16.45 16.37
CA ALA A 39 -23.77 -16.82 15.95
C ALA A 39 -24.82 -16.25 16.91
N ALA A 40 -24.61 -16.46 18.20
CA ALA A 40 -25.48 -15.91 19.23
C ALA A 40 -25.42 -14.38 19.25
N ALA A 41 -24.21 -13.80 19.13
CA ALA A 41 -24.00 -12.35 19.09
C ALA A 41 -24.72 -11.68 17.91
N LEU A 42 -24.63 -12.25 16.70
CA LEU A 42 -25.31 -11.71 15.51
C LEU A 42 -26.85 -11.75 15.68
N THR A 43 -27.37 -12.83 16.22
CA THR A 43 -28.80 -12.97 16.48
C THR A 43 -29.27 -11.95 17.53
N ALA A 44 -28.52 -11.76 18.61
CA ALA A 44 -28.80 -10.79 19.65
C ALA A 44 -28.74 -9.33 19.14
N ASP A 45 -27.70 -8.96 18.36
CA ASP A 45 -27.56 -7.62 17.82
C ASP A 45 -28.70 -7.27 16.85
N ARG A 46 -29.09 -8.20 15.97
CA ARG A 46 -30.23 -8.02 15.06
C ARG A 46 -31.56 -7.91 15.82
N ALA A 47 -31.78 -8.74 16.81
CA ALA A 47 -32.97 -8.67 17.62
C ALA A 47 -33.07 -7.37 18.43
N ARG A 48 -31.93 -6.85 18.91
CA ARG A 48 -31.86 -5.53 19.57
C ARG A 48 -32.21 -4.41 18.60
N ALA A 49 -31.56 -4.32 17.46
CA ALA A 49 -31.79 -3.28 16.46
C ALA A 49 -33.22 -3.33 15.90
N SER A 50 -33.78 -4.52 15.68
CA SER A 50 -35.18 -4.69 15.25
C SER A 50 -36.16 -4.19 16.30
N ARG A 51 -35.91 -4.47 17.58
CA ARG A 51 -36.75 -3.96 18.71
C ARG A 51 -36.65 -2.44 18.82
N GLU A 52 -35.48 -1.85 18.62
CA GLU A 52 -35.27 -0.39 18.63
C GLU A 52 -36.07 0.29 17.53
N VAL A 53 -35.99 -0.21 16.29
CA VAL A 53 -36.79 0.28 15.16
C VAL A 53 -38.29 0.18 15.44
N ALA A 54 -38.74 -0.96 16.01
CA ALA A 54 -40.13 -1.16 16.36
C ALA A 54 -40.60 -0.20 17.47
N ALA A 55 -39.78 0.03 18.49
CA ALA A 55 -40.06 0.95 19.59
C ALA A 55 -40.16 2.42 19.09
N LEU A 56 -39.22 2.87 18.24
CA LEU A 56 -39.28 4.21 17.66
C LEU A 56 -40.49 4.42 16.75
N LYS A 57 -40.89 3.42 15.99
CA LYS A 57 -42.14 3.44 15.19
C LYS A 57 -43.39 3.46 16.08
N ALA A 58 -43.39 2.75 17.18
CA ALA A 58 -44.52 2.70 18.11
C ALA A 58 -44.67 3.99 18.94
N SER A 59 -43.57 4.70 19.19
CA SER A 59 -43.56 5.99 19.93
C SER A 59 -43.78 7.23 19.03
N ASP A 60 -44.06 7.03 17.75
CA ASP A 60 -44.19 8.10 16.74
C ASP A 60 -43.00 9.09 16.77
N ALA A 61 -41.80 8.52 16.93
CA ALA A 61 -40.55 9.28 16.99
C ALA A 61 -40.28 10.03 15.68
N PRO A 62 -39.44 11.08 15.67
CA PRO A 62 -39.09 11.80 14.46
C PRO A 62 -38.66 10.87 13.34
N VAL A 63 -39.13 11.13 12.12
CA VAL A 63 -38.85 10.30 10.92
C VAL A 63 -37.33 10.12 10.72
N PHE A 64 -36.54 11.10 11.08
CA PHE A 64 -35.08 11.05 11.01
C PHE A 64 -34.52 9.95 11.94
N ASP A 65 -35.04 9.82 13.16
CA ASP A 65 -34.55 8.83 14.13
C ASP A 65 -34.95 7.41 13.71
N ILE A 66 -36.18 7.26 13.20
CA ILE A 66 -36.66 5.97 12.65
C ILE A 66 -35.80 5.57 11.44
N TYR A 67 -35.49 6.51 10.55
CA TYR A 67 -34.65 6.25 9.39
C TYR A 67 -33.21 5.91 9.78
N ALA A 68 -32.65 6.58 10.78
CA ALA A 68 -31.32 6.29 11.31
C ALA A 68 -31.23 4.88 11.91
N ALA A 69 -32.22 4.48 12.71
CA ALA A 69 -32.31 3.15 13.31
C ALA A 69 -32.52 2.04 12.25
N ASP A 70 -33.36 2.27 11.24
CA ASP A 70 -33.61 1.33 10.15
C ASP A 70 -32.35 1.13 9.29
N ARG A 71 -31.60 2.21 9.03
CA ARG A 71 -30.31 2.18 8.38
C ARG A 71 -29.26 1.43 9.20
N ALA A 72 -29.24 1.64 10.52
CA ALA A 72 -28.37 0.89 11.43
C ALA A 72 -28.65 -0.62 11.38
N LEU A 73 -29.93 -1.02 11.40
CA LEU A 73 -30.34 -2.42 11.24
C LEU A 73 -29.93 -2.99 9.88
N SER A 74 -30.09 -2.24 8.81
CA SER A 74 -29.72 -2.67 7.45
C SER A 74 -28.20 -2.83 7.25
N ASN A 75 -27.42 -2.05 7.99
CA ASN A 75 -25.95 -2.09 7.95
C ASN A 75 -25.36 -3.23 8.78
N LEU A 76 -26.14 -3.92 9.61
CA LEU A 76 -25.66 -5.08 10.34
C LEU A 76 -25.23 -6.20 9.38
N PRO A 77 -24.18 -6.95 9.72
CA PRO A 77 -23.70 -8.06 8.89
C PRO A 77 -24.81 -9.07 8.57
N ARG A 78 -24.85 -9.54 7.32
CA ARG A 78 -25.92 -10.44 6.84
C ARG A 78 -25.67 -11.90 7.17
N ASN A 79 -24.43 -12.30 7.28
CA ASN A 79 -24.02 -13.68 7.54
C ASN A 79 -22.92 -13.72 8.60
N LEU A 80 -22.61 -14.92 9.08
CA LEU A 80 -21.65 -15.17 10.14
C LEU A 80 -20.21 -14.76 9.75
N GLU A 81 -19.84 -14.96 8.50
CA GLU A 81 -18.51 -14.63 7.99
C GLU A 81 -18.30 -13.10 7.96
N SER A 82 -19.27 -12.36 7.41
CA SER A 82 -19.23 -10.90 7.40
C SER A 82 -19.28 -10.32 8.81
N ALA A 83 -20.00 -10.96 9.75
CA ALA A 83 -20.03 -10.54 11.15
C ALA A 83 -18.68 -10.71 11.84
N ARG A 84 -18.02 -11.85 11.64
CA ARG A 84 -16.66 -12.08 12.16
C ARG A 84 -15.67 -11.06 11.61
N ALA A 85 -15.68 -10.83 10.30
CA ALA A 85 -14.79 -9.85 9.66
C ALA A 85 -15.03 -8.45 10.23
N PHE A 86 -16.29 -8.02 10.32
CA PHE A 86 -16.68 -6.72 10.85
C PHE A 86 -16.24 -6.53 12.32
N TRP A 87 -16.53 -7.50 13.19
CA TRP A 87 -16.15 -7.38 14.61
C TRP A 87 -14.65 -7.52 14.83
N THR A 88 -13.94 -8.29 14.00
CA THR A 88 -12.47 -8.38 14.07
C THR A 88 -11.83 -7.04 13.72
N GLN A 89 -12.32 -6.37 12.67
CA GLN A 89 -11.87 -5.04 12.30
C GLN A 89 -12.22 -4.00 13.36
N ALA A 90 -13.48 -3.98 13.82
CA ALA A 90 -13.92 -3.06 14.87
C ALA A 90 -13.15 -3.25 16.19
N LYS A 91 -12.80 -4.51 16.52
CA LYS A 91 -11.95 -4.80 17.67
C LYS A 91 -10.55 -4.24 17.50
N ALA A 92 -9.93 -4.44 16.34
CA ALA A 92 -8.59 -3.91 16.06
C ALA A 92 -8.55 -2.37 16.15
N GLU A 93 -9.59 -1.68 15.66
CA GLU A 93 -9.74 -0.24 15.80
C GLU A 93 -9.93 0.18 17.27
N ALA A 94 -10.76 -0.53 18.03
CA ALA A 94 -10.96 -0.27 19.45
C ALA A 94 -9.67 -0.54 20.26
N ASP A 95 -8.92 -1.59 19.94
CA ASP A 95 -7.62 -1.90 20.54
C ASP A 95 -6.60 -0.79 20.29
N ALA A 96 -6.55 -0.25 19.07
CA ALA A 96 -5.69 0.90 18.75
C ALA A 96 -6.09 2.14 19.56
N LYS A 97 -7.38 2.48 19.57
CA LYS A 97 -7.93 3.64 20.28
C LYS A 97 -7.93 3.49 21.81
N SER A 98 -7.75 2.30 22.35
CA SER A 98 -7.58 2.08 23.79
C SER A 98 -6.16 2.37 24.28
N ARG A 99 -5.21 2.55 23.37
CA ARG A 99 -3.82 2.85 23.69
C ARG A 99 -3.56 4.37 23.66
N PRO A 100 -2.56 4.86 24.43
CA PRO A 100 -2.13 6.25 24.32
C PRO A 100 -1.80 6.63 22.87
N LEU A 101 -2.09 7.86 22.50
CA LEU A 101 -1.85 8.42 21.15
C LEU A 101 -2.48 7.58 20.01
N ASN A 102 -3.65 6.96 20.21
CA ASN A 102 -4.25 6.04 19.25
C ASN A 102 -3.34 4.87 18.84
N GLY A 103 -2.46 4.42 19.73
CA GLY A 103 -1.49 3.37 19.48
C GLY A 103 -0.31 3.79 18.59
N MET A 104 -0.18 5.07 18.26
CA MET A 104 0.99 5.60 17.57
C MET A 104 2.19 5.66 18.52
N PRO A 105 3.40 5.31 18.06
CA PRO A 105 4.60 5.53 18.85
C PRO A 105 4.82 7.04 19.07
N PRO A 106 5.37 7.46 20.21
CA PRO A 106 5.78 8.84 20.45
C PRO A 106 6.70 9.35 19.34
N HIS A 107 6.59 10.63 18.99
CA HIS A 107 7.26 11.21 17.82
C HIS A 107 8.78 11.06 17.80
N ALA A 108 9.42 11.04 18.98
CA ALA A 108 10.85 10.85 19.10
C ALA A 108 11.28 9.37 19.08
N GLN A 109 10.34 8.44 19.14
CA GLN A 109 10.61 7.01 19.15
C GLN A 109 10.64 6.47 17.72
N GLN A 110 11.78 5.91 17.31
CA GLN A 110 11.99 5.44 15.93
C GLN A 110 11.21 4.14 15.64
N PHE A 111 11.08 3.28 16.64
CA PHE A 111 10.40 1.97 16.52
C PHE A 111 9.44 1.80 17.71
N ALA A 112 8.37 1.02 17.54
CA ALA A 112 7.50 0.64 18.64
C ALA A 112 8.26 -0.24 19.65
N GLY A 113 7.84 -0.23 20.91
CA GLY A 113 8.54 -0.91 22.00
C GLY A 113 9.69 -0.09 22.59
N ASP A 114 10.36 -0.66 23.61
CA ASP A 114 11.50 -0.03 24.28
C ASP A 114 12.68 -1.00 24.35
N PRO A 115 13.85 -0.66 23.77
CA PRO A 115 15.02 -1.52 23.82
C PRO A 115 15.60 -1.71 25.24
N ALA A 116 15.30 -0.81 26.17
CA ALA A 116 15.72 -0.87 27.57
C ALA A 116 14.61 -1.43 28.51
N GLY A 117 13.42 -1.70 27.97
CA GLY A 117 12.27 -2.17 28.72
C GLY A 117 12.31 -3.66 29.09
N ASP A 118 11.14 -4.18 29.45
CA ASP A 118 10.95 -5.60 29.73
C ASP A 118 11.13 -6.48 28.48
N GLU A 119 11.01 -7.78 28.63
CA GLU A 119 11.17 -8.73 27.50
C GLU A 119 10.16 -8.50 26.38
N HIS A 120 8.91 -8.15 26.73
CA HIS A 120 7.86 -7.86 25.78
C HIS A 120 8.16 -6.60 24.98
N ALA A 121 8.53 -5.50 25.64
CA ALA A 121 8.87 -4.22 25.02
C ALA A 121 10.10 -4.35 24.10
N ARG A 122 11.12 -5.11 24.52
CA ARG A 122 12.30 -5.40 23.68
C ARG A 122 11.93 -6.24 22.46
N HIS A 123 11.07 -7.22 22.61
CA HIS A 123 10.60 -8.05 21.50
C HIS A 123 9.79 -7.22 20.48
N GLU A 124 8.91 -6.34 20.95
CA GLU A 124 8.15 -5.42 20.11
C GLU A 124 9.08 -4.47 19.34
N PHE A 125 10.09 -3.93 19.98
CA PHE A 125 11.11 -3.09 19.35
C PHE A 125 11.87 -3.82 18.23
N GLU A 126 12.31 -5.05 18.48
CA GLU A 126 13.03 -5.86 17.49
C GLU A 126 12.14 -6.22 16.28
N ILE A 127 10.86 -6.55 16.50
CA ILE A 127 9.91 -6.81 15.40
C ILE A 127 9.67 -5.54 14.60
N SER A 128 9.45 -4.41 15.26
CA SER A 128 9.23 -3.12 14.61
C SER A 128 10.44 -2.73 13.74
N ARG A 129 11.65 -2.87 14.29
CA ARG A 129 12.91 -2.60 13.57
C ARG A 129 13.07 -3.50 12.35
N ARG A 130 12.83 -4.82 12.49
CA ARG A 130 12.90 -5.77 11.36
C ARG A 130 11.90 -5.42 10.26
N ASN A 131 10.67 -5.10 10.61
CA ASN A 131 9.64 -4.71 9.65
C ASN A 131 10.00 -3.43 8.91
N PHE A 132 10.55 -2.43 9.60
CA PHE A 132 11.03 -1.22 8.97
C PHE A 132 12.15 -1.50 7.95
N LEU A 133 13.16 -2.28 8.35
CA LEU A 133 14.27 -2.63 7.45
C LEU A 133 13.80 -3.48 6.26
N ALA A 134 12.87 -4.41 6.49
CA ALA A 134 12.26 -5.21 5.44
C ALA A 134 11.47 -4.36 4.43
N LEU A 135 10.70 -3.37 4.94
CA LEU A 135 9.97 -2.44 4.10
C LEU A 135 10.91 -1.58 3.26
N VAL A 136 11.94 -0.99 3.88
CA VAL A 136 12.96 -0.20 3.17
C VAL A 136 13.64 -1.03 2.08
N PHE A 137 14.02 -2.27 2.38
CA PHE A 137 14.60 -3.19 1.40
C PHE A 137 13.65 -3.43 0.22
N CYS A 138 12.38 -3.78 0.49
CA CYS A 138 11.39 -4.05 -0.55
C CYS A 138 11.10 -2.82 -1.42
N LEU A 139 10.99 -1.64 -0.83
CA LEU A 139 10.77 -0.39 -1.55
C LEU A 139 11.99 -0.03 -2.42
N MET A 140 13.20 -0.13 -1.88
CA MET A 140 14.45 0.18 -2.58
C MET A 140 14.66 -0.75 -3.78
N VAL A 141 14.60 -2.06 -3.54
CA VAL A 141 14.80 -3.08 -4.57
C VAL A 141 13.63 -3.08 -5.57
N GLY A 142 12.39 -2.90 -5.08
CA GLY A 142 11.21 -2.83 -5.91
C GLY A 142 11.23 -1.63 -6.86
N THR A 143 11.65 -0.46 -6.41
CA THR A 143 11.80 0.73 -7.27
C THR A 143 12.70 0.47 -8.48
N ALA A 144 13.80 -0.26 -8.27
CA ALA A 144 14.72 -0.62 -9.35
C ALA A 144 14.14 -1.65 -10.34
N ALA A 145 13.04 -2.30 -9.98
CA ALA A 145 12.45 -3.42 -10.73
C ALA A 145 11.05 -3.14 -11.27
N LEU A 146 10.47 -1.97 -11.05
CA LEU A 146 9.12 -1.63 -11.50
C LEU A 146 9.03 -1.57 -13.03
N PRO A 147 8.16 -2.39 -13.67
CA PRO A 147 8.11 -2.51 -15.13
C PRO A 147 7.80 -1.18 -15.83
N HIS A 148 6.91 -0.37 -15.28
CA HIS A 148 6.53 0.92 -15.87
C HIS A 148 7.65 1.99 -15.80
N ILE A 149 8.62 1.83 -14.90
CA ILE A 149 9.84 2.64 -14.87
C ILE A 149 10.83 2.12 -15.90
N LEU A 150 11.03 0.81 -15.97
CA LEU A 150 11.96 0.17 -16.90
C LEU A 150 11.61 0.46 -18.37
N ILE A 151 10.32 0.45 -18.72
CA ILE A 151 9.87 0.72 -20.09
C ILE A 151 10.20 2.13 -20.58
N ARG A 152 10.32 3.11 -19.66
CA ARG A 152 10.66 4.49 -19.99
C ARG A 152 12.09 4.67 -20.48
N TYR A 153 13.00 3.76 -20.15
CA TYR A 153 14.37 3.80 -20.69
C TYR A 153 14.42 3.59 -22.21
N TYR A 154 13.41 2.92 -22.79
CA TYR A 154 13.31 2.76 -24.24
C TYR A 154 12.88 4.03 -24.98
N THR A 155 12.36 5.02 -24.28
CA THR A 155 11.90 6.29 -24.87
C THR A 155 12.99 7.37 -24.93
N VAL A 156 14.17 7.09 -24.36
CA VAL A 156 15.27 8.04 -24.29
C VAL A 156 16.28 7.77 -25.40
N PRO A 157 16.63 8.77 -26.24
CA PRO A 157 17.42 8.54 -27.45
C PRO A 157 18.91 8.23 -27.19
N SER A 158 19.47 8.59 -26.03
CA SER A 158 20.88 8.36 -25.74
C SER A 158 21.19 8.12 -24.27
N VAL A 159 22.29 7.40 -23.99
CA VAL A 159 22.79 7.16 -22.61
C VAL A 159 23.09 8.45 -21.85
N LYS A 160 23.55 9.51 -22.56
CA LYS A 160 23.80 10.82 -21.95
C LYS A 160 22.51 11.43 -21.42
N GLU A 161 21.44 11.37 -22.20
CA GLU A 161 20.13 11.88 -21.81
C GLU A 161 19.49 11.06 -20.70
N VAL A 162 19.68 9.72 -20.69
CA VAL A 162 19.29 8.88 -19.55
C VAL A 162 19.93 9.39 -18.27
N ARG A 163 21.25 9.61 -18.27
CA ARG A 163 21.97 10.09 -17.07
C ARG A 163 21.46 11.46 -16.61
N GLN A 164 21.22 12.37 -17.54
CA GLN A 164 20.70 13.70 -17.25
C GLN A 164 19.27 13.61 -16.67
N SER A 165 18.40 12.78 -17.26
CA SER A 165 17.05 12.55 -16.77
C SER A 165 17.05 11.97 -15.35
N VAL A 166 17.92 10.99 -15.08
CA VAL A 166 18.08 10.40 -13.74
C VAL A 166 18.52 11.45 -12.71
N THR A 167 19.46 12.34 -13.09
CA THR A 167 19.92 13.41 -12.19
C THR A 167 18.78 14.35 -11.80
N TRP A 168 17.98 14.81 -12.77
CA TRP A 168 16.84 15.66 -12.49
C TRP A 168 15.76 14.93 -11.68
N SER A 169 15.47 13.67 -12.01
CA SER A 169 14.51 12.86 -11.25
C SER A 169 14.95 12.71 -9.79
N LEU A 170 16.22 12.41 -9.54
CA LEU A 170 16.76 12.29 -8.19
C LEU A 170 16.66 13.60 -7.42
N LEU A 171 16.95 14.75 -8.07
CA LEU A 171 16.79 16.06 -7.43
C LEU A 171 15.36 16.29 -6.92
N PHE A 172 14.34 16.06 -7.76
CA PHE A 172 12.96 16.24 -7.38
C PHE A 172 12.50 15.20 -6.32
N ILE A 173 12.95 13.95 -6.44
CA ILE A 173 12.67 12.91 -5.45
C ILE A 173 13.25 13.31 -4.09
N VAL A 174 14.52 13.71 -4.02
CA VAL A 174 15.17 14.14 -2.77
C VAL A 174 14.42 15.32 -2.15
N LEU A 175 14.01 16.31 -2.97
CA LEU A 175 13.25 17.46 -2.50
C LEU A 175 11.91 17.03 -1.86
N VAL A 176 11.16 16.14 -2.51
CA VAL A 176 9.89 15.61 -1.95
C VAL A 176 10.15 14.82 -0.67
N TYR A 177 11.16 13.96 -0.64
CA TYR A 177 11.46 13.14 0.56
C TYR A 177 12.01 13.95 1.75
N ILE A 178 12.61 15.11 1.52
CA ILE A 178 13.01 16.03 2.60
C ILE A 178 11.79 16.80 3.12
N THR A 179 10.86 17.20 2.25
CA THR A 179 9.69 18.00 2.66
C THR A 179 8.59 17.16 3.33
N ALA A 180 8.43 15.89 2.95
CA ALA A 180 7.38 15.04 3.48
C ALA A 180 7.45 14.84 5.00
N PRO A 181 8.60 14.50 5.64
CA PRO A 181 8.70 14.42 7.09
C PRO A 181 8.43 15.75 7.78
N ALA A 182 8.90 16.87 7.21
CA ALA A 182 8.64 18.19 7.76
C ALA A 182 7.14 18.50 7.78
N LEU A 183 6.44 18.22 6.69
CA LEU A 183 4.99 18.38 6.60
C LEU A 183 4.26 17.49 7.63
N ALA A 184 4.67 16.23 7.77
CA ALA A 184 4.09 15.31 8.74
C ALA A 184 4.18 15.83 10.17
N VAL A 185 5.34 16.39 10.56
CA VAL A 185 5.54 17.02 11.89
C VAL A 185 4.65 18.24 12.07
N LEU A 186 4.55 19.09 11.04
CA LEU A 186 3.71 20.30 11.11
C LEU A 186 2.24 19.94 11.25
N VAL A 187 1.73 19.02 10.42
CA VAL A 187 0.34 18.56 10.49
C VAL A 187 0.05 17.93 11.86
N LYS A 188 0.95 17.09 12.37
CA LYS A 188 0.78 16.49 13.70
C LYS A 188 0.73 17.57 14.79
N TYR A 189 1.59 18.56 14.71
CA TYR A 189 1.61 19.68 15.66
C TYR A 189 0.29 20.47 15.63
N GLU A 190 -0.19 20.84 14.43
CA GLU A 190 -1.44 21.59 14.26
C GLU A 190 -2.64 20.79 14.80
N VAL A 191 -2.76 19.51 14.45
CA VAL A 191 -3.85 18.66 14.95
C VAL A 191 -3.80 18.54 16.47
N PHE A 192 -2.64 18.26 17.06
CA PHE A 192 -2.52 18.06 18.52
C PHE A 192 -2.71 19.32 19.33
N THR A 193 -2.41 20.49 18.74
CA THR A 193 -2.44 21.77 19.46
C THR A 193 -3.72 22.55 19.24
N LEU A 194 -4.25 22.54 17.99
CA LEU A 194 -5.38 23.40 17.61
C LEU A 194 -6.71 22.63 17.49
N VAL A 195 -6.67 21.32 17.33
CA VAL A 195 -7.88 20.53 17.12
C VAL A 195 -8.25 19.73 18.36
N VAL A 196 -7.27 19.03 18.96
CA VAL A 196 -7.48 18.26 20.19
C VAL A 196 -7.67 19.23 21.39
N GLY A 197 -8.76 19.00 22.14
CA GLY A 197 -9.16 19.87 23.24
C GLY A 197 -10.16 20.97 22.85
N THR A 198 -10.57 21.03 21.57
CA THR A 198 -11.57 21.98 21.09
C THR A 198 -12.98 21.45 21.31
N PRO A 199 -13.96 22.29 21.70
CA PRO A 199 -15.37 21.88 21.73
C PRO A 199 -15.88 21.42 20.38
N PHE A 200 -16.70 20.37 20.34
CA PHE A 200 -17.29 19.85 19.09
C PHE A 200 -18.06 20.90 18.29
N SER A 201 -18.65 21.89 18.98
CA SER A 201 -19.35 23.03 18.36
C SER A 201 -18.42 24.04 17.67
N GLN A 202 -17.12 23.98 17.92
CA GLN A 202 -16.11 24.92 17.42
C GLN A 202 -15.05 24.22 16.55
N LEU A 203 -15.30 22.97 16.17
CA LEU A 203 -14.37 22.24 15.29
C LEU A 203 -14.22 22.94 13.95
N PRO A 204 -12.99 22.95 13.39
CA PRO A 204 -12.74 23.53 12.08
C PRO A 204 -13.62 22.93 10.97
N ASP A 205 -14.08 23.76 10.05
CA ASP A 205 -15.00 23.36 8.96
C ASP A 205 -14.46 22.22 8.10
N TRP A 206 -13.14 22.10 7.96
CA TRP A 206 -12.53 21.03 7.17
C TRP A 206 -12.82 19.64 7.74
N ILE A 207 -12.97 19.49 9.07
CA ILE A 207 -13.33 18.20 9.70
C ILE A 207 -14.72 17.77 9.23
N THR A 208 -15.69 18.69 9.28
CA THR A 208 -17.06 18.42 8.84
C THR A 208 -17.13 18.21 7.32
N ALA A 209 -16.37 18.96 6.54
CA ALA A 209 -16.32 18.82 5.09
C ALA A 209 -15.81 17.45 4.66
N TRP A 210 -14.70 16.98 5.23
CA TRP A 210 -14.13 15.66 4.92
C TRP A 210 -14.97 14.49 5.46
N ASN A 211 -15.56 14.63 6.65
CA ASN A 211 -16.49 13.64 7.18
C ASN A 211 -17.69 13.40 6.26
N LYS A 212 -18.21 14.49 5.64
CA LYS A 212 -19.30 14.38 4.65
C LYS A 212 -18.88 13.68 3.37
N VAL A 213 -17.63 13.78 2.96
CA VAL A 213 -17.10 13.09 1.77
C VAL A 213 -17.02 11.57 2.03
N ASP A 214 -16.34 11.19 3.10
CA ASP A 214 -16.24 9.80 3.50
C ASP A 214 -15.87 9.70 5.00
N PRO A 215 -16.78 9.24 5.86
CA PRO A 215 -16.53 9.08 7.29
C PRO A 215 -15.38 8.11 7.63
N SER A 216 -15.01 7.23 6.69
CA SER A 216 -13.86 6.33 6.87
C SER A 216 -12.51 7.03 6.72
N LEU A 217 -12.49 8.17 6.01
CA LEU A 217 -11.27 8.98 5.84
C LEU A 217 -11.05 9.93 7.01
N LEU A 218 -12.13 10.50 7.54
CA LEU A 218 -12.05 11.39 8.69
C LEU A 218 -13.35 11.31 9.49
N SER A 219 -13.23 11.02 10.79
CA SER A 219 -14.36 11.05 11.71
C SER A 219 -13.95 11.59 13.07
N ALA A 220 -14.87 12.34 13.69
CA ALA A 220 -14.76 12.82 15.06
C ALA A 220 -16.07 12.46 15.78
N VAL A 221 -15.98 11.68 16.86
CA VAL A 221 -17.16 11.17 17.57
C VAL A 221 -16.96 11.36 19.06
N ASP A 222 -17.81 12.14 19.69
CA ASP A 222 -17.83 12.36 21.14
C ASP A 222 -18.31 11.06 21.85
N VAL A 223 -17.37 10.26 22.32
CA VAL A 223 -17.64 8.94 22.90
C VAL A 223 -17.96 9.05 24.39
N ASN A 224 -17.30 9.97 25.09
CA ASN A 224 -17.50 10.21 26.54
C ASN A 224 -18.62 11.24 26.81
N ARG A 225 -19.14 11.92 25.76
CA ARG A 225 -20.20 12.94 25.80
C ARG A 225 -19.85 14.15 26.65
N ASP A 226 -18.58 14.57 26.64
CA ASP A 226 -18.16 15.78 27.36
C ASP A 226 -18.17 17.02 26.48
N GLY A 227 -18.45 16.88 25.19
CA GLY A 227 -18.53 17.95 24.20
C GLY A 227 -17.17 18.53 23.79
N ILE A 228 -16.05 17.93 24.20
CA ILE A 228 -14.68 18.33 23.86
C ILE A 228 -14.02 17.20 23.10
N LEU A 229 -13.34 17.50 22.01
CA LEU A 229 -12.68 16.47 21.20
C LEU A 229 -11.38 16.01 21.84
N GLN A 230 -11.28 14.73 22.17
CA GLN A 230 -10.05 14.04 22.54
C GLN A 230 -9.35 13.40 21.33
N LEU A 231 -8.05 13.15 21.44
CA LEU A 231 -7.25 12.57 20.35
C LEU A 231 -7.79 11.20 19.94
N ASN A 232 -8.16 10.36 20.92
CA ASN A 232 -8.65 9.02 20.65
C ASN A 232 -10.08 8.99 20.07
N GLU A 233 -10.79 10.12 20.06
CA GLU A 233 -12.09 10.32 19.39
C GLU A 233 -11.96 10.77 17.94
N LEU A 234 -10.79 11.29 17.55
CA LEU A 234 -10.48 11.70 16.21
C LEU A 234 -9.87 10.53 15.42
N SER A 235 -10.38 10.27 14.25
CA SER A 235 -9.81 9.32 13.31
C SER A 235 -9.50 10.04 12.00
N ILE A 236 -8.23 10.05 11.62
CA ILE A 236 -7.77 10.62 10.34
C ILE A 236 -7.06 9.52 9.58
N GLY A 237 -7.59 9.14 8.42
CA GLY A 237 -6.96 8.17 7.54
C GLY A 237 -5.63 8.69 6.99
N GLY A 238 -4.61 7.84 6.92
CA GLY A 238 -3.28 8.23 6.42
C GLY A 238 -3.32 8.79 4.99
N ASP A 239 -4.22 8.27 4.17
CA ASP A 239 -4.34 8.63 2.74
C ASP A 239 -4.82 10.06 2.49
N ILE A 240 -5.51 10.68 3.47
CA ILE A 240 -6.07 12.04 3.32
C ILE A 240 -5.12 13.13 3.79
N ILE A 241 -4.15 12.83 4.65
CA ILE A 241 -3.33 13.83 5.36
C ILE A 241 -2.67 14.82 4.39
N MET A 242 -2.12 14.33 3.27
CA MET A 242 -1.49 15.20 2.28
C MET A 242 -2.49 16.18 1.62
N LEU A 243 -3.69 15.72 1.32
CA LEU A 243 -4.72 16.55 0.67
C LEU A 243 -5.37 17.53 1.66
N ALA A 244 -5.49 17.13 2.92
CA ALA A 244 -6.04 17.95 3.98
C ALA A 244 -5.02 18.95 4.59
N ALA A 245 -3.72 18.71 4.41
CA ALA A 245 -2.66 19.50 5.03
C ALA A 245 -2.81 21.03 4.83
N PRO A 246 -3.15 21.56 3.65
CA PRO A 246 -3.37 22.99 3.49
C PRO A 246 -4.57 23.51 4.30
N ALA A 247 -5.64 22.73 4.40
CA ALA A 247 -6.82 23.10 5.19
C ALA A 247 -6.52 23.05 6.70
N ILE A 248 -5.75 22.04 7.15
CA ILE A 248 -5.28 21.89 8.52
C ILE A 248 -4.40 23.09 8.91
N GLY A 249 -3.49 23.50 8.02
CA GLY A 249 -2.61 24.66 8.25
C GLY A 249 -3.28 26.03 8.00
N GLY A 250 -4.60 26.10 7.80
CA GLY A 250 -5.34 27.35 7.60
C GLY A 250 -4.98 28.10 6.31
N LEU A 251 -4.43 27.42 5.31
CA LEU A 251 -4.05 28.04 4.03
C LEU A 251 -5.27 28.34 3.17
N PRO A 252 -5.21 29.34 2.27
CA PRO A 252 -6.30 29.66 1.37
C PRO A 252 -6.75 28.45 0.52
N TYR A 253 -8.04 28.37 0.23
CA TYR A 253 -8.64 27.27 -0.54
C TYR A 253 -7.98 27.04 -1.91
N VAL A 254 -7.38 28.06 -2.51
CA VAL A 254 -6.62 27.96 -3.76
C VAL A 254 -5.41 27.01 -3.61
N VAL A 255 -4.74 27.02 -2.45
CA VAL A 255 -3.63 26.11 -2.16
C VAL A 255 -4.13 24.67 -2.02
N SER A 256 -5.27 24.46 -1.35
CA SER A 256 -5.92 23.15 -1.28
C SER A 256 -6.29 22.63 -2.68
N GLY A 257 -6.83 23.49 -3.54
CA GLY A 257 -7.12 23.16 -4.93
C GLY A 257 -5.87 22.79 -5.73
N LEU A 258 -4.77 23.51 -5.54
CA LEU A 258 -3.49 23.22 -6.20
C LEU A 258 -2.91 21.88 -5.74
N VAL A 259 -2.94 21.58 -4.44
CA VAL A 259 -2.48 20.29 -3.89
C VAL A 259 -3.34 19.15 -4.40
N ALA A 260 -4.66 19.31 -4.45
CA ALA A 260 -5.58 18.31 -5.00
C ALA A 260 -5.31 18.05 -6.49
N ALA A 261 -5.12 19.11 -7.28
CA ALA A 261 -4.76 19.00 -8.70
C ALA A 261 -3.41 18.31 -8.90
N GLY A 262 -2.42 18.64 -8.07
CA GLY A 262 -1.11 17.99 -8.08
C GLY A 262 -1.18 16.51 -7.71
N GLY A 263 -1.95 16.15 -6.69
CA GLY A 263 -2.20 14.76 -6.31
C GLY A 263 -2.89 13.95 -7.42
N LEU A 264 -3.91 14.54 -8.04
CA LEU A 264 -4.59 13.92 -9.18
C LEU A 264 -3.66 13.74 -10.38
N ALA A 265 -2.84 14.74 -10.71
CA ALA A 265 -1.87 14.66 -11.79
C ALA A 265 -0.83 13.55 -11.55
N ALA A 266 -0.34 13.42 -10.32
CA ALA A 266 0.60 12.37 -9.93
C ALA A 266 -0.03 10.97 -10.06
N ALA A 267 -1.28 10.81 -9.60
CA ALA A 267 -2.02 9.55 -9.71
C ALA A 267 -2.26 9.17 -11.18
N LEU A 268 -2.72 10.10 -12.01
CA LEU A 268 -2.96 9.86 -13.44
C LEU A 268 -1.68 9.53 -14.20
N SER A 269 -0.56 10.22 -13.92
CA SER A 269 0.73 9.94 -14.55
C SER A 269 1.24 8.53 -14.25
N THR A 270 1.02 8.03 -13.03
CA THR A 270 1.39 6.67 -12.63
C THR A 270 0.47 5.64 -13.26
N ALA A 271 -0.85 5.89 -13.22
CA ALA A 271 -1.86 5.00 -13.82
C ALA A 271 -1.64 4.84 -15.32
N ASP A 272 -1.33 5.93 -16.05
CA ASP A 272 -1.03 5.90 -17.48
C ASP A 272 0.17 4.98 -17.78
N GLY A 273 1.28 5.14 -17.06
CA GLY A 273 2.45 4.29 -17.22
C GLY A 273 2.18 2.81 -16.95
N LEU A 274 1.40 2.48 -15.92
CA LEU A 274 1.03 1.11 -15.58
C LEU A 274 0.09 0.49 -16.62
N LEU A 275 -0.96 1.21 -17.01
CA LEU A 275 -1.92 0.75 -18.03
C LEU A 275 -1.26 0.53 -19.39
N LEU A 276 -0.37 1.46 -19.79
CA LEU A 276 0.39 1.31 -21.03
C LEU A 276 1.31 0.09 -20.98
N THR A 277 1.98 -0.16 -19.86
CA THR A 277 2.87 -1.30 -19.68
C THR A 277 2.11 -2.62 -19.81
N ILE A 278 0.97 -2.77 -19.14
CA ILE A 278 0.15 -3.99 -19.19
C ILE A 278 -0.43 -4.17 -20.60
N SER A 279 -1.01 -3.13 -21.19
CA SER A 279 -1.61 -3.21 -22.52
C SER A 279 -0.57 -3.52 -23.60
N SER A 280 0.64 -2.98 -23.50
CA SER A 280 1.75 -3.28 -24.41
C SER A 280 2.23 -4.72 -24.26
N ALA A 281 2.40 -5.22 -23.04
CA ALA A 281 2.78 -6.60 -22.80
C ALA A 281 1.75 -7.58 -23.39
N LEU A 282 0.46 -7.34 -23.17
CA LEU A 282 -0.59 -8.19 -23.69
C LEU A 282 -0.73 -8.11 -25.23
N SER A 283 -0.67 -6.90 -25.81
CA SER A 283 -0.88 -6.72 -27.25
C SER A 283 0.36 -7.05 -28.09
N HIS A 284 1.54 -6.72 -27.60
CA HIS A 284 2.78 -6.94 -28.34
C HIS A 284 3.43 -8.27 -27.99
N ASP A 285 3.66 -8.56 -26.68
CA ASP A 285 4.41 -9.76 -26.33
C ASP A 285 3.57 -11.03 -26.39
N VAL A 286 2.30 -10.98 -25.92
CA VAL A 286 1.42 -12.14 -25.96
C VAL A 286 0.76 -12.25 -27.34
N TYR A 287 -0.02 -11.25 -27.76
CA TYR A 287 -0.80 -11.37 -28.99
C TYR A 287 0.07 -11.41 -30.24
N TYR A 288 0.91 -10.38 -30.47
CA TYR A 288 1.70 -10.27 -31.70
C TYR A 288 2.81 -11.33 -31.81
N LYS A 289 3.59 -11.55 -30.74
CA LYS A 289 4.71 -12.50 -30.81
C LYS A 289 4.29 -13.97 -30.67
N MET A 290 3.24 -14.27 -29.90
CA MET A 290 2.88 -15.66 -29.57
C MET A 290 1.63 -16.16 -30.33
N ILE A 291 0.64 -15.29 -30.65
CA ILE A 291 -0.63 -15.71 -31.23
C ILE A 291 -0.71 -15.40 -32.74
N ASP A 292 -0.45 -14.13 -33.14
CA ASP A 292 -0.56 -13.71 -34.54
C ASP A 292 0.63 -12.81 -34.94
N PRO A 293 1.77 -13.41 -35.34
CA PRO A 293 2.95 -12.66 -35.77
C PRO A 293 2.74 -11.84 -37.05
N ASN A 294 1.72 -12.13 -37.82
CA ASN A 294 1.39 -11.46 -39.08
C ASN A 294 0.37 -10.32 -38.91
N ALA A 295 -0.06 -10.04 -37.67
CA ALA A 295 -1.05 -9.01 -37.41
C ALA A 295 -0.60 -7.62 -37.92
N SER A 296 -1.50 -6.94 -38.64
CA SER A 296 -1.24 -5.58 -39.11
C SER A 296 -1.07 -4.59 -37.97
N THR A 297 -0.29 -3.51 -38.19
CA THR A 297 -0.06 -2.47 -37.21
C THR A 297 -1.37 -1.88 -36.68
N ALA A 298 -2.34 -1.64 -37.58
CA ALA A 298 -3.64 -1.12 -37.18
C ALA A 298 -4.36 -2.05 -36.18
N ARG A 299 -4.35 -3.38 -36.46
CA ARG A 299 -4.97 -4.36 -35.56
C ARG A 299 -4.29 -4.42 -34.19
N ARG A 300 -2.95 -4.35 -34.14
CA ARG A 300 -2.18 -4.31 -32.89
C ARG A 300 -2.52 -3.09 -32.05
N VAL A 301 -2.57 -1.91 -32.68
CA VAL A 301 -2.91 -0.64 -32.01
C VAL A 301 -4.35 -0.67 -31.48
N THR A 302 -5.30 -1.18 -32.29
CA THR A 302 -6.70 -1.29 -31.85
C THR A 302 -6.83 -2.25 -30.68
N LEU A 303 -6.17 -3.41 -30.74
CA LEU A 303 -6.16 -4.37 -29.62
C LEU A 303 -5.54 -3.77 -28.35
N SER A 304 -4.43 -3.05 -28.48
CA SER A 304 -3.80 -2.36 -27.33
C SER A 304 -4.76 -1.37 -26.67
N LYS A 305 -5.51 -0.59 -27.46
CA LYS A 305 -6.53 0.35 -26.94
C LYS A 305 -7.67 -0.36 -26.21
N VAL A 306 -8.16 -1.46 -26.76
CA VAL A 306 -9.22 -2.25 -26.14
C VAL A 306 -8.71 -2.88 -24.83
N LEU A 307 -7.53 -3.47 -24.84
CA LEU A 307 -6.92 -4.06 -23.64
C LEU A 307 -6.67 -3.00 -22.56
N LEU A 308 -6.21 -1.81 -22.93
CA LEU A 308 -6.04 -0.70 -22.00
C LEU A 308 -7.36 -0.35 -21.30
N LEU A 309 -8.46 -0.24 -22.07
CA LEU A 309 -9.78 0.04 -21.50
C LEU A 309 -10.25 -1.08 -20.55
N VAL A 310 -10.08 -2.33 -20.95
CA VAL A 310 -10.48 -3.50 -20.13
C VAL A 310 -9.70 -3.52 -18.81
N VAL A 311 -8.38 -3.31 -18.87
CA VAL A 311 -7.53 -3.26 -17.66
C VAL A 311 -7.91 -2.08 -16.78
N ALA A 312 -8.17 -0.90 -17.36
CA ALA A 312 -8.58 0.28 -16.62
C ALA A 312 -9.92 0.07 -15.88
N LEU A 313 -10.91 -0.53 -16.56
CA LEU A 313 -12.19 -0.87 -15.93
C LEU A 313 -12.04 -1.91 -14.82
N GLY A 314 -11.20 -2.93 -15.04
CA GLY A 314 -10.87 -3.92 -14.01
C GLY A 314 -10.21 -3.31 -12.80
N ALA A 315 -9.23 -2.43 -13.00
CA ALA A 315 -8.55 -1.70 -11.93
C ALA A 315 -9.53 -0.79 -11.15
N ALA A 316 -10.40 -0.06 -11.86
CA ALA A 316 -11.42 0.79 -11.25
C ALA A 316 -12.42 -0.03 -10.40
N TYR A 317 -12.82 -1.21 -10.90
CA TYR A 317 -13.68 -2.12 -10.13
C TYR A 317 -13.00 -2.60 -8.85
N VAL A 318 -11.75 -3.04 -8.92
CA VAL A 318 -10.99 -3.46 -7.73
C VAL A 318 -10.82 -2.28 -6.75
N ALA A 319 -10.46 -1.10 -7.24
CA ALA A 319 -10.31 0.10 -6.42
C ALA A 319 -11.62 0.50 -5.71
N SER A 320 -12.77 0.35 -6.38
CA SER A 320 -14.09 0.64 -5.77
C SER A 320 -14.44 -0.27 -4.58
N ARG A 321 -13.79 -1.43 -4.47
CA ARG A 321 -13.95 -2.35 -3.34
C ARG A 321 -13.11 -2.00 -2.11
N LYS A 322 -12.18 -1.03 -2.24
CA LYS A 322 -11.27 -0.60 -1.16
C LYS A 322 -10.64 -1.80 -0.41
N PRO A 323 -9.91 -2.72 -1.11
CA PRO A 323 -9.46 -3.98 -0.49
C PRO A 323 -8.44 -3.77 0.62
N ALA A 324 -7.69 -2.66 0.58
CA ALA A 324 -6.71 -2.27 1.58
C ALA A 324 -6.34 -0.79 1.41
N ASP A 325 -5.59 -0.24 2.37
CA ASP A 325 -5.03 1.12 2.30
C ASP A 325 -4.04 1.27 1.15
N ILE A 326 -3.89 2.49 0.63
CA ILE A 326 -3.00 2.80 -0.49
C ILE A 326 -1.56 2.39 -0.17
N LEU A 327 -1.08 2.66 1.05
CA LEU A 327 0.26 2.29 1.48
C LEU A 327 0.51 0.78 1.37
N PHE A 328 -0.47 -0.03 1.78
CA PHE A 328 -0.39 -1.49 1.66
C PHE A 328 -0.31 -1.93 0.20
N LEU A 329 -1.23 -1.44 -0.64
CA LEU A 329 -1.30 -1.82 -2.05
C LEU A 329 -0.02 -1.46 -2.81
N VAL A 330 0.50 -0.27 -2.58
CA VAL A 330 1.77 0.19 -3.18
C VAL A 330 2.93 -0.66 -2.71
N SER A 331 3.09 -0.86 -1.39
CA SER A 331 4.20 -1.65 -0.83
C SER A 331 4.16 -3.11 -1.29
N ALA A 332 2.96 -3.70 -1.41
CA ALA A 332 2.77 -5.03 -1.97
C ALA A 332 3.22 -5.09 -3.45
N ALA A 333 2.86 -4.09 -4.27
CA ALA A 333 3.29 -4.02 -5.66
C ALA A 333 4.83 -3.93 -5.78
N PHE A 334 5.49 -3.15 -4.92
CA PHE A 334 6.95 -3.09 -4.86
C PHE A 334 7.56 -4.43 -4.44
N SER A 335 6.99 -5.12 -3.45
CA SER A 335 7.43 -6.45 -3.03
C SER A 335 7.30 -7.48 -4.16
N PHE A 336 6.21 -7.47 -4.93
CA PHE A 336 6.04 -8.33 -6.10
C PHE A 336 7.06 -8.00 -7.20
N ALA A 337 7.24 -6.73 -7.53
CA ALA A 337 8.21 -6.29 -8.54
C ALA A 337 9.64 -6.66 -8.14
N ALA A 338 10.01 -6.44 -6.87
CA ALA A 338 11.31 -6.82 -6.33
C ALA A 338 11.58 -8.31 -6.52
N ALA A 339 10.64 -9.15 -6.09
CA ALA A 339 10.81 -10.60 -6.15
C ALA A 339 10.79 -11.17 -7.58
N ALA A 340 9.94 -10.60 -8.45
CA ALA A 340 9.83 -11.07 -9.83
C ALA A 340 11.00 -10.62 -10.71
N PHE A 341 11.36 -9.35 -10.69
CA PHE A 341 12.23 -8.78 -11.72
C PHE A 341 13.65 -8.49 -11.26
N PHE A 342 13.87 -8.08 -10.00
CA PHE A 342 15.18 -7.61 -9.55
C PHE A 342 16.30 -8.67 -9.67
N PRO A 343 16.09 -9.94 -9.24
CA PRO A 343 17.11 -10.97 -9.39
C PRO A 343 17.47 -11.24 -10.86
N ALA A 344 16.46 -11.29 -11.74
CA ALA A 344 16.66 -11.53 -13.16
C ALA A 344 17.41 -10.38 -13.84
N LEU A 345 17.02 -9.13 -13.53
CA LEU A 345 17.69 -7.92 -14.04
C LEU A 345 19.14 -7.86 -13.57
N THR A 346 19.37 -8.02 -12.27
CA THR A 346 20.71 -7.90 -11.69
C THR A 346 21.65 -8.97 -12.24
N LEU A 347 21.24 -10.24 -12.20
CA LEU A 347 22.05 -11.31 -12.70
C LEU A 347 22.17 -11.29 -14.24
N GLY A 348 21.11 -10.89 -14.96
CA GLY A 348 21.18 -10.73 -16.41
C GLY A 348 22.17 -9.67 -16.86
N ILE A 349 22.31 -8.57 -16.12
CA ILE A 349 23.25 -7.49 -16.41
C ILE A 349 24.67 -7.84 -15.93
N PHE A 350 24.82 -8.35 -14.71
CA PHE A 350 26.11 -8.46 -14.05
C PHE A 350 26.73 -9.87 -14.09
N TRP A 351 25.97 -10.91 -14.38
CA TRP A 351 26.45 -12.28 -14.37
C TRP A 351 26.32 -12.98 -15.73
N LYS A 352 27.42 -13.13 -16.43
CA LYS A 352 27.48 -13.71 -17.79
C LYS A 352 27.02 -15.17 -17.91
N ARG A 353 26.89 -15.86 -16.78
CA ARG A 353 26.46 -17.26 -16.72
C ARG A 353 24.93 -17.40 -16.69
N ALA A 354 24.18 -16.32 -16.41
CA ALA A 354 22.73 -16.36 -16.35
C ALA A 354 22.10 -16.83 -17.68
N THR A 355 21.17 -17.77 -17.61
CA THR A 355 20.45 -18.31 -18.76
C THR A 355 19.00 -17.84 -18.78
N GLY A 356 18.37 -17.76 -19.96
CA GLY A 356 16.97 -17.35 -20.10
C GLY A 356 16.00 -18.24 -19.31
N LEU A 357 16.21 -19.58 -19.36
CA LEU A 357 15.40 -20.52 -18.59
C LEU A 357 15.53 -20.27 -17.07
N ALA A 358 16.76 -20.04 -16.60
CA ALA A 358 16.98 -19.75 -15.18
C ALA A 358 16.33 -18.44 -14.75
N ALA A 359 16.41 -17.40 -15.58
CA ALA A 359 15.74 -16.13 -15.33
C ALA A 359 14.22 -16.32 -15.21
N SER A 360 13.60 -17.01 -16.15
CA SER A 360 12.16 -17.28 -16.13
C SER A 360 11.73 -18.08 -14.90
N LEU A 361 12.45 -19.14 -14.55
CA LEU A 361 12.15 -19.95 -13.36
C LEU A 361 12.37 -19.16 -12.06
N GLY A 362 13.41 -18.33 -11.99
CA GLY A 362 13.67 -17.48 -10.84
C GLY A 362 12.61 -16.40 -10.64
N MET A 363 12.13 -15.79 -11.73
CA MET A 363 11.01 -14.85 -11.69
C MET A 363 9.74 -15.51 -11.14
N VAL A 364 9.40 -16.70 -11.65
CA VAL A 364 8.21 -17.45 -11.19
C VAL A 364 8.38 -17.89 -9.73
N ALA A 365 9.55 -18.38 -9.32
CA ALA A 365 9.79 -18.82 -7.95
C ALA A 365 9.77 -17.66 -6.95
N GLY A 366 10.41 -16.52 -7.28
CA GLY A 366 10.41 -15.33 -6.44
C GLY A 366 9.01 -14.74 -6.26
N LEU A 367 8.31 -14.54 -7.38
CA LEU A 367 6.92 -14.07 -7.38
C LEU A 367 6.00 -15.04 -6.64
N GLY A 368 6.13 -16.35 -6.90
CA GLY A 368 5.33 -17.39 -6.26
C GLY A 368 5.51 -17.42 -4.74
N THR A 369 6.75 -17.33 -4.25
CA THR A 369 7.04 -17.27 -2.81
C THR A 369 6.40 -16.05 -2.16
N THR A 370 6.53 -14.87 -2.78
CA THR A 370 5.94 -13.63 -2.30
C THR A 370 4.41 -13.71 -2.28
N LEU A 371 3.82 -14.23 -3.35
CA LEU A 371 2.36 -14.41 -3.46
C LEU A 371 1.83 -15.39 -2.40
N VAL A 372 2.46 -16.55 -2.25
CA VAL A 372 2.06 -17.56 -1.26
C VAL A 372 2.12 -16.97 0.14
N TYR A 373 3.20 -16.27 0.50
CA TYR A 373 3.31 -15.64 1.81
C TYR A 373 2.21 -14.61 2.04
N MET A 374 1.93 -13.72 1.07
CA MET A 374 0.85 -12.74 1.16
C MET A 374 -0.54 -13.38 1.26
N VAL A 375 -0.82 -14.40 0.44
CA VAL A 375 -2.10 -15.12 0.47
C VAL A 375 -2.33 -15.78 1.83
N LEU A 376 -1.29 -16.33 2.44
CA LEU A 376 -1.40 -17.04 3.72
C LEU A 376 -1.49 -16.11 4.93
N THR A 377 -0.95 -14.89 4.84
CA THR A 377 -0.83 -13.96 5.97
C THR A 377 -1.84 -12.81 5.92
N GLN A 378 -2.23 -12.34 4.73
CA GLN A 378 -3.11 -11.18 4.58
C GLN A 378 -4.60 -11.57 4.62
N PRO A 379 -5.42 -11.01 5.53
CA PRO A 379 -6.81 -11.44 5.73
C PRO A 379 -7.69 -11.42 4.48
N TRP A 380 -7.67 -10.31 3.70
CA TRP A 380 -8.50 -10.18 2.51
C TRP A 380 -8.06 -11.11 1.37
N MET A 381 -6.76 -11.39 1.23
CA MET A 381 -6.25 -12.36 0.26
C MET A 381 -6.62 -13.78 0.66
N ARG A 382 -6.54 -14.11 1.96
CA ARG A 382 -7.01 -15.41 2.47
C ARG A 382 -8.48 -15.65 2.14
N SER A 383 -9.33 -14.65 2.35
CA SER A 383 -10.75 -14.78 2.02
C SER A 383 -10.99 -14.98 0.51
N LEU A 384 -10.22 -14.29 -0.34
CA LEU A 384 -10.29 -14.42 -1.79
C LEU A 384 -9.89 -15.82 -2.27
N PHE A 385 -8.87 -16.43 -1.65
CA PHE A 385 -8.38 -17.76 -2.01
C PHE A 385 -8.94 -18.91 -1.14
N GLY A 386 -9.92 -18.63 -0.26
CA GLY A 386 -10.56 -19.62 0.59
C GLY A 386 -9.66 -20.22 1.69
N VAL A 387 -8.58 -19.54 2.07
CA VAL A 387 -7.67 -20.00 3.13
C VAL A 387 -8.23 -19.65 4.51
N THR A 388 -8.65 -20.66 5.24
CA THR A 388 -9.33 -20.50 6.55
C THR A 388 -8.40 -20.29 7.74
N ARG A 389 -7.18 -20.87 7.70
CA ARG A 389 -6.21 -20.79 8.79
C ARG A 389 -5.08 -19.81 8.45
N PRO A 390 -4.83 -18.79 9.31
CA PRO A 390 -3.64 -17.95 9.16
C PRO A 390 -2.39 -18.76 9.50
N ILE A 391 -1.29 -18.48 8.79
CA ILE A 391 0.04 -18.94 9.18
C ILE A 391 0.68 -17.83 10.02
N GLU A 392 1.47 -18.21 10.99
CA GLU A 392 2.28 -17.27 11.77
C GLU A 392 3.25 -16.51 10.85
N LEU A 393 3.47 -15.25 11.17
CA LEU A 393 4.38 -14.41 10.39
C LEU A 393 5.82 -14.93 10.52
N TRP A 394 6.43 -15.25 9.40
CA TRP A 394 7.83 -15.68 9.38
C TRP A 394 8.73 -14.55 9.94
N TRP A 395 9.40 -14.83 11.05
CA TRP A 395 10.22 -13.86 11.82
C TRP A 395 9.49 -12.54 12.18
N GLY A 396 8.17 -12.55 12.26
CA GLY A 396 7.37 -11.37 12.52
C GLY A 396 7.29 -10.36 11.37
N ILE A 397 7.72 -10.74 10.14
CA ILE A 397 7.70 -9.85 8.97
C ILE A 397 6.26 -9.69 8.46
N GLN A 398 5.82 -8.45 8.30
CA GLN A 398 4.49 -8.13 7.80
C GLN A 398 4.34 -8.46 6.30
N PRO A 399 3.11 -8.80 5.85
CA PRO A 399 2.83 -9.16 4.45
C PRO A 399 3.28 -8.13 3.41
N ILE A 400 3.25 -6.85 3.74
CA ILE A 400 3.67 -5.76 2.84
C ILE A 400 5.14 -5.88 2.41
N SER A 401 5.96 -6.56 3.22
CA SER A 401 7.39 -6.76 3.00
C SER A 401 7.74 -8.18 2.55
N ALA A 402 6.78 -8.93 2.01
CA ALA A 402 6.95 -10.30 1.56
C ALA A 402 8.07 -10.50 0.51
N GLY A 403 8.44 -9.43 -0.20
CA GLY A 403 9.57 -9.43 -1.15
C GLY A 403 10.91 -9.83 -0.52
N VAL A 404 11.08 -9.64 0.80
CA VAL A 404 12.28 -10.09 1.53
C VAL A 404 12.51 -11.60 1.39
N PHE A 405 11.44 -12.39 1.27
CA PHE A 405 11.53 -13.84 1.06
C PHE A 405 11.67 -14.20 -0.42
N GLY A 406 10.90 -13.51 -1.29
CA GLY A 406 10.89 -13.80 -2.71
C GLY A 406 12.18 -13.44 -3.44
N VAL A 407 12.83 -12.34 -3.07
CA VAL A 407 14.08 -11.88 -3.71
C VAL A 407 15.21 -12.90 -3.54
N PRO A 408 15.55 -13.37 -2.32
CA PRO A 408 16.58 -14.41 -2.15
C PRO A 408 16.25 -15.71 -2.87
N VAL A 409 14.99 -16.14 -2.86
CA VAL A 409 14.54 -17.34 -3.59
C VAL A 409 14.76 -17.17 -5.09
N GLY A 410 14.38 -16.00 -5.66
CA GLY A 410 14.63 -15.68 -7.05
C GLY A 410 16.11 -15.74 -7.42
N PHE A 411 16.99 -15.12 -6.61
CA PHE A 411 18.45 -15.22 -6.80
C PHE A 411 18.95 -16.67 -6.74
N ALA A 412 18.55 -17.41 -5.72
CA ALA A 412 18.99 -18.80 -5.53
C ALA A 412 18.59 -19.68 -6.72
N VAL A 413 17.34 -19.58 -7.17
CA VAL A 413 16.84 -20.36 -8.31
C VAL A 413 17.59 -20.00 -9.60
N ILE A 414 17.80 -18.69 -9.88
CA ILE A 414 18.57 -18.29 -11.07
C ILE A 414 19.99 -18.82 -11.03
N VAL A 415 20.66 -18.72 -9.90
CA VAL A 415 22.03 -19.20 -9.75
C VAL A 415 22.10 -20.71 -9.93
N VAL A 416 21.29 -21.47 -9.19
CA VAL A 416 21.29 -22.94 -9.24
C VAL A 416 20.96 -23.45 -10.65
N VAL A 417 19.87 -22.97 -11.25
CA VAL A 417 19.44 -23.41 -12.58
C VAL A 417 20.46 -23.01 -13.65
N SER A 418 21.05 -21.81 -13.56
CA SER A 418 22.09 -21.38 -14.50
C SER A 418 23.35 -22.27 -14.40
N LEU A 419 23.71 -22.72 -13.21
CA LEU A 419 24.85 -23.64 -13.03
C LEU A 419 24.56 -25.03 -13.58
N LEU A 420 23.32 -25.49 -13.48
CA LEU A 420 22.87 -26.80 -13.97
C LEU A 420 22.60 -26.84 -15.49
N THR A 421 22.37 -25.68 -16.12
CA THR A 421 22.09 -25.59 -17.55
C THR A 421 23.35 -25.30 -18.37
N ARG A 422 23.27 -25.48 -19.70
CA ARG A 422 24.36 -25.15 -20.63
C ARG A 422 24.71 -23.67 -20.58
N ARG A 423 25.97 -23.31 -20.75
CA ARG A 423 26.42 -21.92 -20.82
C ARG A 423 25.75 -21.17 -21.95
N PRO A 424 25.41 -19.88 -21.77
CA PRO A 424 24.96 -19.02 -22.85
C PRO A 424 25.99 -18.99 -24.00
N GLY A 425 25.49 -18.88 -25.23
CA GLY A 425 26.36 -18.80 -26.41
C GLY A 425 27.21 -17.53 -26.43
N PRO A 426 28.28 -17.49 -27.28
CA PRO A 426 29.18 -16.35 -27.39
C PRO A 426 28.46 -15.03 -27.69
N GLN A 427 27.40 -15.08 -28.51
CA GLN A 427 26.61 -13.92 -28.88
C GLN A 427 25.93 -13.24 -27.66
N VAL A 428 25.41 -14.03 -26.74
CA VAL A 428 24.79 -13.51 -25.50
C VAL A 428 25.85 -12.90 -24.60
N MET A 429 27.03 -13.53 -24.49
CA MET A 429 28.15 -12.98 -23.71
C MET A 429 28.65 -11.64 -24.26
N ASP A 430 28.72 -11.53 -25.58
CA ASP A 430 29.10 -10.28 -26.25
C ASP A 430 28.04 -9.19 -26.06
N LEU A 431 26.76 -9.55 -26.10
CA LEU A 431 25.65 -8.60 -25.79
C LEU A 431 25.78 -8.05 -24.37
N VAL A 432 25.99 -8.93 -23.37
CA VAL A 432 26.20 -8.51 -21.97
C VAL A 432 27.41 -7.60 -21.84
N ASN A 433 28.52 -7.89 -22.54
CA ASN A 433 29.69 -7.01 -22.58
C ASN A 433 29.38 -5.65 -23.18
N HIS A 434 28.64 -5.62 -24.29
CA HIS A 434 28.25 -4.38 -24.96
C HIS A 434 27.32 -3.51 -24.10
N VAL A 435 26.38 -4.12 -23.42
CA VAL A 435 25.49 -3.41 -22.47
C VAL A 435 26.28 -2.80 -21.31
N ARG A 436 27.30 -3.48 -20.81
CA ARG A 436 28.15 -2.98 -19.70
C ARG A 436 29.16 -1.91 -20.13
N TYR A 437 29.67 -2.03 -21.34
CA TYR A 437 30.73 -1.15 -21.89
C TYR A 437 30.31 -0.62 -23.27
N PRO A 438 29.35 0.31 -23.34
CA PRO A 438 28.77 0.76 -24.61
C PRO A 438 29.72 1.50 -25.56
N GLY A 439 30.98 1.67 -25.21
CA GLY A 439 32.04 2.25 -26.05
C GLY A 439 33.09 1.25 -26.49
N ALA A 440 33.02 -0.02 -26.09
CA ALA A 440 33.99 -1.02 -26.50
C ALA A 440 33.72 -1.51 -27.93
N LEU A 441 34.72 -1.46 -28.78
CA LEU A 441 34.65 -1.99 -30.16
C LEU A 441 34.39 -3.49 -30.11
N PRO A 442 33.51 -4.07 -30.97
CA PRO A 442 33.32 -5.49 -31.05
C PRO A 442 34.62 -6.20 -31.44
N HIS A 443 35.02 -7.21 -30.69
CA HIS A 443 36.27 -7.95 -30.87
C HIS A 443 36.31 -8.88 -32.08
N SER A 444 35.31 -8.91 -32.96
CA SER A 444 35.31 -9.74 -34.16
C SER A 444 35.03 -8.96 -35.44
N PRO A 445 35.84 -9.15 -36.50
CA PRO A 445 35.66 -8.51 -37.80
C PRO A 445 34.32 -8.86 -38.49
N GLU A 446 33.69 -9.95 -38.13
CA GLU A 446 32.47 -10.47 -38.76
C GLU A 446 31.18 -9.69 -38.40
N LYS A 447 31.25 -8.78 -37.43
CA LYS A 447 30.05 -8.04 -36.95
C LYS A 447 29.84 -6.66 -37.54
N ARG A 448 30.60 -6.27 -38.58
CA ARG A 448 30.31 -5.06 -39.37
C ARG A 448 28.97 -5.12 -40.12
N GLN A 449 28.33 -6.30 -40.23
CA GLN A 449 27.05 -6.49 -40.94
C GLN A 449 25.80 -6.43 -40.03
N LEU A 450 25.93 -6.27 -38.71
CA LEU A 450 24.81 -6.16 -37.80
C LEU A 450 24.20 -4.75 -37.63
N GLY A 451 24.47 -3.87 -38.63
CA GLY A 451 23.67 -2.65 -38.86
C GLY A 451 22.32 -2.93 -39.56
N ALA A 452 22.01 -4.17 -39.90
CA ALA A 452 20.70 -4.56 -40.39
C ALA A 452 19.74 -4.79 -39.21
N PRO A 453 18.47 -4.34 -39.34
CA PRO A 453 17.49 -4.57 -38.29
C PRO A 453 17.36 -6.08 -38.03
N TRP A 454 17.33 -6.45 -36.77
CA TRP A 454 17.20 -7.82 -36.29
C TRP A 454 15.90 -8.45 -36.84
N THR A 455 16.00 -9.11 -37.97
CA THR A 455 14.95 -9.99 -38.50
C THR A 455 15.33 -11.41 -38.14
N GLY A 456 14.98 -11.85 -37.00
CA GLY A 456 15.41 -13.18 -36.67
C GLY A 456 14.73 -13.75 -35.48
N GLY A 457 14.04 -14.66 -35.76
CA GLY A 457 13.67 -15.92 -35.24
C GLY A 457 14.19 -16.27 -33.85
N LEU A 458 13.25 -16.45 -32.98
CA LEU A 458 13.33 -17.41 -31.88
C LEU A 458 13.04 -18.78 -32.43
#